data_d6974b9ce088125be78ccf595ada5fd1
#
_entry.id   d6974b9ce088125be78ccf595ada5fd1
#
_cell.length_a   1.000
_cell.length_b   1.000
_cell.length_c   1.000
_cell.angle_alpha   90.00
_cell.angle_beta   90.00
_cell.angle_gamma   90.00
#
_symmetry.space_group_name_H-M   'P 1'
#
loop_
_entity.id
_entity.type
_entity.pdbx_description
1 polymer ?
#
loop_
_entity_poly.entity_id
_entity_poly.type
_entity_poly.pdbx_seq_one_letter_code
_entity_poly.pdbx_strand_id
1 'polypeptide(L)'
;MAIYHKIVYTDALKAFREGISQTLGYKVDHVAKCRITKPHANNNRVERLNGGTLRERVKVQRGWKTHKSAIAEGQRIYYNFIKPHQALNGKTSAKKVGIEIKGKNKWKTIVQNISQK
;
A
#
# COMPACT_ATOMS: atom_id res chain seq x y z
N MET A 1 17.68 -9.13 -4.67
CA MET A 1 17.13 -8.79 -6.00
C MET A 1 16.81 -7.30 -6.02
N ALA A 2 17.52 -6.53 -6.82
CA ALA A 2 17.27 -5.10 -6.94
C ALA A 2 15.98 -4.87 -7.72
N ILE A 3 14.97 -4.24 -7.10
CA ILE A 3 13.74 -3.87 -7.77
C ILE A 3 14.03 -2.59 -8.57
N TYR A 4 14.19 -2.71 -9.86
CA TYR A 4 14.34 -1.56 -10.74
C TYR A 4 12.95 -0.98 -11.05
N HIS A 5 12.61 0.13 -10.42
CA HIS A 5 11.44 0.91 -10.79
C HIS A 5 11.72 1.64 -12.09
N LYS A 6 10.96 1.35 -13.14
CA LYS A 6 11.11 2.03 -14.44
C LYS A 6 10.49 3.43 -14.43
N ILE A 7 9.39 3.59 -13.71
CA ILE A 7 8.62 4.84 -13.67
C ILE A 7 8.23 5.15 -12.22
N VAL A 8 8.46 6.40 -11.79
CA VAL A 8 8.05 6.90 -10.47
C VAL A 8 7.07 8.06 -10.65
N TYR A 9 5.91 7.94 -10.03
CA TYR A 9 4.88 8.98 -10.04
C TYR A 9 4.90 9.75 -8.73
N THR A 10 4.98 11.09 -8.81
CA THR A 10 4.87 11.98 -7.65
C THR A 10 3.94 13.15 -7.95
N ASP A 11 3.60 13.93 -6.92
CA ASP A 11 3.13 15.29 -7.10
C ASP A 11 4.27 16.17 -7.67
N ALA A 12 3.96 17.40 -8.05
CA ALA A 12 4.95 18.28 -8.68
C ALA A 12 5.89 19.00 -7.68
N LEU A 13 6.06 18.49 -6.47
CA LEU A 13 6.99 19.07 -5.49
C LEU A 13 8.44 18.93 -5.99
N LYS A 14 9.16 20.06 -6.11
CA LYS A 14 10.53 20.10 -6.67
C LYS A 14 11.52 19.18 -5.95
N ALA A 15 11.39 19.06 -4.61
CA ALA A 15 12.25 18.20 -3.80
C ALA A 15 12.25 16.72 -4.22
N PHE A 16 11.14 16.20 -4.78
CA PHE A 16 11.08 14.82 -5.26
C PHE A 16 11.97 14.59 -6.47
N ARG A 17 12.13 15.57 -7.36
CA ARG A 17 12.98 15.43 -8.53
C ARG A 17 14.45 15.20 -8.13
N GLU A 18 14.94 16.00 -7.19
CA GLU A 18 16.31 15.86 -6.69
C GLU A 18 16.50 14.57 -5.91
N GLY A 19 15.60 14.26 -4.98
CA GLY A 19 15.65 13.02 -4.21
C GLY A 19 15.63 11.77 -5.06
N ILE A 20 14.82 11.72 -6.12
CA ILE A 20 14.75 10.58 -7.04
C ILE A 20 16.03 10.46 -7.86
N SER A 21 16.56 11.57 -8.39
CA SER A 21 17.81 11.54 -9.16
C SER A 21 19.01 11.11 -8.33
N GLN A 22 19.08 11.54 -7.08
CA GLN A 22 20.16 11.17 -6.14
C GLN A 22 20.06 9.71 -5.66
N THR A 23 18.85 9.20 -5.44
CA THR A 23 18.63 7.87 -4.84
C THR A 23 18.53 6.78 -5.88
N LEU A 24 17.79 7.01 -6.97
CA LEU A 24 17.47 6.02 -7.99
C LEU A 24 18.25 6.22 -9.31
N GLY A 25 18.97 7.35 -9.42
CA GLY A 25 19.74 7.72 -10.60
C GLY A 25 18.89 8.17 -11.79
N TYR A 26 19.56 8.55 -12.88
CA TYR A 26 18.91 9.11 -14.08
C TYR A 26 18.20 8.08 -14.98
N LYS A 27 18.27 6.79 -14.64
CA LYS A 27 17.63 5.71 -15.42
C LYS A 27 16.14 5.51 -15.12
N VAL A 28 15.60 6.31 -14.21
CA VAL A 28 14.19 6.20 -13.79
C VAL A 28 13.40 7.37 -14.38
N ASP A 29 12.32 7.06 -15.10
CA ASP A 29 11.39 8.06 -15.59
C ASP A 29 10.57 8.63 -14.44
N HIS A 30 10.77 9.91 -14.15
CA HIS A 30 10.01 10.62 -13.13
C HIS A 30 8.85 11.37 -13.74
N VAL A 31 7.63 10.98 -13.39
CA VAL A 31 6.38 11.63 -13.82
C VAL A 31 5.83 12.46 -12.66
N ALA A 32 6.05 13.77 -12.72
CA ALA A 32 5.52 14.74 -11.77
C ALA A 32 4.23 15.38 -12.30
N LYS A 33 3.08 15.12 -11.67
CA LYS A 33 1.78 15.68 -12.08
C LYS A 33 0.99 16.21 -10.90
N CYS A 34 0.68 17.51 -10.93
CA CYS A 34 -0.18 18.17 -9.94
C CYS A 34 -1.67 17.91 -10.14
N ARG A 35 -2.11 17.60 -11.36
CA ARG A 35 -3.54 17.44 -11.68
C ARG A 35 -3.79 16.12 -12.40
N ILE A 36 -4.92 15.51 -12.06
CA ILE A 36 -5.41 14.31 -12.71
C ILE A 36 -5.98 14.69 -14.07
N THR A 37 -5.15 14.62 -15.11
CA THR A 37 -5.60 14.80 -16.48
C THR A 37 -5.98 13.49 -17.16
N LYS A 38 -5.52 12.34 -16.62
CA LYS A 38 -5.86 11.00 -17.11
C LYS A 38 -5.86 9.99 -15.96
N PRO A 39 -6.74 8.96 -15.97
CA PRO A 39 -6.96 8.07 -14.82
C PRO A 39 -5.82 7.10 -14.50
N HIS A 40 -4.75 7.05 -15.27
CA HIS A 40 -3.77 5.96 -15.17
C HIS A 40 -2.42 6.33 -14.53
N ALA A 41 -2.18 7.58 -14.18
CA ALA A 41 -0.83 8.00 -13.83
C ALA A 41 -0.79 9.05 -12.72
N ASN A 42 -1.13 8.66 -11.50
CA ASN A 42 -1.03 9.53 -10.34
C ASN A 42 -0.81 8.75 -9.04
N ASN A 43 -0.39 9.44 -7.98
CA ASN A 43 -0.17 8.89 -6.64
C ASN A 43 -1.45 8.80 -5.78
N ASN A 44 -2.62 9.11 -6.32
CA ASN A 44 -3.90 9.08 -5.59
C ASN A 44 -4.19 7.74 -4.91
N ARG A 45 -3.71 6.62 -5.45
CA ARG A 45 -3.88 5.30 -4.82
C ARG A 45 -3.16 5.22 -3.49
N VAL A 46 -1.94 5.73 -3.44
CA VAL A 46 -1.12 5.78 -2.21
C VAL A 46 -1.73 6.78 -1.22
N GLU A 47 -2.15 7.94 -1.70
CA GLU A 47 -2.80 8.97 -0.88
C GLU A 47 -4.10 8.48 -0.27
N ARG A 48 -4.95 7.77 -1.03
CA ARG A 48 -6.17 7.14 -0.51
C ARG A 48 -5.90 6.05 0.52
N LEU A 49 -4.87 5.25 0.30
CA LEU A 49 -4.47 4.23 1.26
C LEU A 49 -4.00 4.88 2.57
N ASN A 50 -3.13 5.89 2.47
CA ASN A 50 -2.61 6.59 3.64
C ASN A 50 -3.70 7.43 4.33
N GLY A 51 -4.48 8.21 3.58
CA GLY A 51 -5.50 9.10 4.11
C GLY A 51 -6.69 8.37 4.71
N GLY A 52 -7.30 7.47 3.93
CA GLY A 52 -8.55 6.82 4.31
C GLY A 52 -8.40 5.57 5.19
N THR A 53 -7.23 4.97 5.27
CA THR A 53 -7.08 3.71 6.00
C THR A 53 -6.06 3.81 7.13
N LEU A 54 -4.85 4.24 6.85
CA LEU A 54 -3.79 4.29 7.85
C LEU A 54 -3.95 5.48 8.79
N ARG A 55 -4.20 6.66 8.25
CA ARG A 55 -4.33 7.91 9.04
C ARG A 55 -5.48 7.85 10.04
N GLU A 56 -6.63 7.33 9.61
CA GLU A 56 -7.78 7.14 10.52
C GLU A 56 -7.44 6.17 11.66
N ARG A 57 -6.77 5.07 11.37
CA ARG A 57 -6.36 4.10 12.41
C ARG A 57 -5.33 4.69 13.36
N VAL A 58 -4.35 5.43 12.86
CA VAL A 58 -3.37 6.12 13.71
C VAL A 58 -4.03 7.12 14.64
N LYS A 59 -5.01 7.90 14.15
CA LYS A 59 -5.78 8.84 14.98
C LYS A 59 -6.55 8.14 16.09
N VAL A 60 -7.33 7.09 15.76
CA VAL A 60 -8.11 6.33 16.74
C VAL A 60 -7.21 5.72 17.83
N GLN A 61 -6.02 5.28 17.47
CA GLN A 61 -5.06 4.65 18.39
C GLN A 61 -4.11 5.64 19.05
N ARG A 62 -4.32 6.94 18.92
CA ARG A 62 -3.46 8.02 19.46
C ARG A 62 -1.98 7.88 19.08
N GLY A 63 -1.75 7.43 17.85
CA GLY A 63 -0.41 7.22 17.29
C GLY A 63 0.18 5.83 17.56
N TRP A 64 1.22 5.51 16.80
CA TRP A 64 2.01 4.29 16.99
C TRP A 64 3.34 4.66 17.62
N LYS A 65 3.57 4.20 18.83
CA LYS A 65 4.72 4.60 19.64
C LYS A 65 6.02 3.88 19.31
N THR A 66 5.98 2.85 18.46
CA THR A 66 7.14 2.03 18.12
C THR A 66 7.26 1.79 16.62
N HIS A 67 8.49 1.67 16.10
CA HIS A 67 8.76 1.35 14.70
C HIS A 67 8.23 -0.03 14.28
N LYS A 68 8.19 -0.98 15.22
CA LYS A 68 7.71 -2.35 15.01
C LYS A 68 6.34 -2.54 15.65
N SER A 69 5.35 -1.77 15.20
CA SER A 69 4.01 -1.89 15.75
C SER A 69 3.29 -3.10 15.17
N ALA A 70 2.85 -4.02 16.03
CA ALA A 70 1.96 -5.13 15.64
C ALA A 70 0.65 -4.64 15.01
N ILE A 71 0.23 -3.43 15.34
CA ILE A 71 -0.97 -2.78 14.80
C ILE A 71 -0.78 -2.43 13.32
N ALA A 72 0.39 -1.91 12.94
CA ALA A 72 0.70 -1.59 11.54
C ALA A 72 0.70 -2.87 10.68
N GLU A 73 1.31 -3.94 11.19
CA GLU A 73 1.33 -5.23 10.52
C GLU A 73 -0.07 -5.86 10.43
N GLY A 74 -0.84 -5.82 11.48
CA GLY A 74 -2.25 -6.24 11.47
C GLY A 74 -3.08 -5.46 10.46
N GLN A 75 -2.86 -4.15 10.33
CA GLN A 75 -3.54 -3.33 9.33
C GLN A 75 -3.13 -3.70 7.90
N ARG A 76 -1.85 -4.02 7.66
CA ARG A 76 -1.35 -4.52 6.38
C ARG A 76 -2.03 -5.84 6.00
N ILE A 77 -2.10 -6.77 6.93
CA ILE A 77 -2.77 -8.07 6.73
C ILE A 77 -4.26 -7.86 6.45
N TYR A 78 -4.94 -7.06 7.26
CA TYR A 78 -6.35 -6.75 7.06
C TYR A 78 -6.64 -6.19 5.67
N TYR A 79 -5.88 -5.18 5.24
CA TYR A 79 -6.09 -4.52 3.96
C TYR A 79 -5.90 -5.47 2.78
N ASN A 80 -4.86 -6.28 2.80
CA ASN A 80 -4.52 -7.14 1.67
C ASN A 80 -5.32 -8.43 1.61
N PHE A 81 -5.60 -9.07 2.75
CA PHE A 81 -6.14 -10.42 2.78
C PHE A 81 -7.59 -10.53 3.23
N ILE A 82 -8.09 -9.53 3.95
CA ILE A 82 -9.40 -9.62 4.60
C ILE A 82 -10.40 -8.63 4.02
N LYS A 83 -10.01 -7.36 3.87
CA LYS A 83 -10.88 -6.29 3.41
C LYS A 83 -11.30 -6.50 1.96
N PRO A 84 -12.61 -6.58 1.65
CA PRO A 84 -13.08 -6.55 0.28
C PRO A 84 -12.93 -5.12 -0.29
N HIS A 85 -12.53 -5.02 -1.56
CA HIS A 85 -12.38 -3.75 -2.25
C HIS A 85 -13.45 -3.60 -3.34
N GLN A 86 -14.21 -2.52 -3.29
CA GLN A 86 -15.24 -2.25 -4.28
C GLN A 86 -14.67 -2.18 -5.71
N ALA A 87 -13.51 -1.55 -5.88
CA ALA A 87 -12.81 -1.47 -7.17
C ALA A 87 -12.33 -2.84 -7.71
N LEU A 88 -12.35 -3.89 -6.90
CA LEU A 88 -12.02 -5.26 -7.26
C LEU A 88 -13.26 -6.19 -7.24
N ASN A 89 -14.45 -5.61 -7.42
CA ASN A 89 -15.72 -6.34 -7.38
C ASN A 89 -15.89 -7.18 -6.10
N GLY A 90 -15.58 -6.59 -4.95
CA GLY A 90 -15.67 -7.23 -3.64
C GLY A 90 -14.56 -8.25 -3.33
N LYS A 91 -13.57 -8.42 -4.20
CA LYS A 91 -12.41 -9.28 -3.94
C LYS A 91 -11.39 -8.57 -3.05
N THR A 92 -10.62 -9.34 -2.30
CA THR A 92 -9.43 -8.81 -1.60
C THR A 92 -8.28 -8.60 -2.58
N SER A 93 -7.29 -7.78 -2.21
CA SER A 93 -6.09 -7.56 -3.03
C SER A 93 -5.34 -8.88 -3.28
N ALA A 94 -5.19 -9.72 -2.26
CA ALA A 94 -4.57 -11.05 -2.36
C ALA A 94 -5.32 -11.98 -3.33
N LYS A 95 -6.66 -12.02 -3.24
CA LYS A 95 -7.48 -12.84 -4.15
C LYS A 95 -7.35 -12.39 -5.61
N LYS A 96 -7.15 -11.09 -5.86
CA LYS A 96 -6.95 -10.57 -7.22
C LYS A 96 -5.67 -11.10 -7.87
N VAL A 97 -4.63 -11.38 -7.09
CA VAL A 97 -3.35 -11.95 -7.56
C VAL A 97 -3.26 -13.48 -7.36
N GLY A 98 -4.38 -14.14 -7.13
CA GLY A 98 -4.44 -15.61 -7.03
C GLY A 98 -4.16 -16.19 -5.64
N ILE A 99 -3.96 -15.35 -4.62
CA ILE A 99 -3.76 -15.81 -3.23
C ILE A 99 -5.10 -15.80 -2.50
N GLU A 100 -5.65 -16.96 -2.21
CA GLU A 100 -6.93 -17.08 -1.52
C GLU A 100 -6.77 -17.66 -0.10
N ILE A 101 -7.29 -16.91 0.88
CA ILE A 101 -7.44 -17.38 2.25
C ILE A 101 -8.82 -18.03 2.38
N LYS A 102 -8.87 -19.34 2.57
CA LYS A 102 -10.10 -20.10 2.72
C LYS A 102 -10.67 -19.98 4.14
N GLY A 103 -12.00 -20.11 4.28
CA GLY A 103 -12.70 -20.12 5.57
C GLY A 103 -13.54 -18.89 5.86
N LYS A 104 -14.55 -19.08 6.72
CA LYS A 104 -15.47 -17.99 7.15
C LYS A 104 -14.72 -16.91 7.94
N ASN A 105 -13.79 -17.30 8.81
CA ASN A 105 -12.97 -16.38 9.59
C ASN A 105 -11.53 -16.39 9.07
N LYS A 106 -11.22 -15.46 8.18
CA LYS A 106 -9.91 -15.35 7.55
C LYS A 106 -8.77 -15.07 8.54
N TRP A 107 -9.05 -14.31 9.61
CA TRP A 107 -8.08 -14.08 10.68
C TRP A 107 -7.65 -15.38 11.34
N LYS A 108 -8.63 -16.21 11.73
CA LYS A 108 -8.35 -17.52 12.32
C LYS A 108 -7.49 -18.39 11.41
N THR A 109 -7.84 -18.45 10.13
CA THR A 109 -7.07 -19.22 9.14
C THR A 109 -5.62 -18.72 9.00
N ILE A 110 -5.42 -17.39 8.96
CA ILE A 110 -4.07 -16.78 8.86
C ILE A 110 -3.24 -17.15 10.09
N VAL A 111 -3.80 -17.01 11.30
CA VAL A 111 -3.11 -17.34 12.55
C VAL A 111 -2.75 -18.82 12.61
N GLN A 112 -3.69 -19.70 12.25
CA GLN A 112 -3.44 -21.15 12.23
C GLN A 112 -2.34 -21.55 11.24
N ASN A 113 -2.31 -20.96 10.05
CA ASN A 113 -1.29 -21.24 9.04
C ASN A 113 0.12 -20.79 9.46
N ILE A 114 0.22 -19.72 10.28
CA ILE A 114 1.49 -19.23 10.82
C ILE A 114 1.98 -20.15 11.95
N SER A 115 1.07 -20.67 12.77
CA SER A 115 1.40 -21.54 13.91
C SER A 115 1.84 -22.96 13.50
N GLN A 116 1.65 -23.34 12.24
CA GLN A 116 2.03 -24.66 11.71
C GLN A 116 3.41 -24.66 11.00
N LYS A 117 4.11 -23.54 11.00
CA LYS A 117 5.50 -23.42 10.52
C LYS A 117 6.48 -23.32 11.66
#